data_e3b488999660b0fdc606a23075b5a3e2
#
_entry.id   e3b488999660b0fdc606a23075b5a3e2
#
_cell.length_a   1.000
_cell.length_b   1.000
_cell.length_c   1.000
_cell.angle_alpha   90.00
_cell.angle_beta   90.00
_cell.angle_gamma   90.00
#
_symmetry.space_group_name_H-M   'P 1'
#
loop_
_entity.id
_entity.type
_entity.pdbx_description
1 polymer ?
#
loop_
_entity_poly.entity_id
_entity_poly.type
_entity_poly.pdbx_seq_one_letter_code
_entity_poly.pdbx_strand_id
1 'polypeptide(L)'
;DETGNNVLKSLGLDSASANKIDAQNAKITLNGTEYESNTNVFSINGLTITAMKETAENVVVTTKDDVDGIYDMIKGFLKDYNSIINEMDKLYNADSAKGYEPLTDDEKDAMSDSEVEKYEQKIKDALLRRDSNLSTVSSALKEIMAGSVEVNGKNMYLSDFGIETLSYFTAAENEKNAYHINGDADDSSTSGNADKLKSMISSDPDTVVSFFSGLFKNLYTKMSDLSKSVEGYRSYGNFYDDKKMKSDYDDYKTKISELEEKLNDYEDKWYSKFSKM
;
A
#
# COMPACT_ATOMS: atom_id res chain seq x y z
N ASP A 1 -36.50 21.65 48.37
CA ASP A 1 -35.47 21.65 49.39
C ASP A 1 -35.24 23.09 49.85
N GLU A 2 -35.68 23.42 51.13
CA GLU A 2 -35.59 24.77 51.66
C GLU A 2 -34.14 25.31 51.73
N THR A 3 -33.17 24.44 51.84
CA THR A 3 -31.74 24.79 51.89
C THR A 3 -31.23 25.24 50.51
N GLY A 4 -31.66 24.59 49.43
CA GLY A 4 -31.30 24.97 48.07
C GLY A 4 -31.89 26.34 47.66
N ASN A 5 -33.11 26.60 48.03
CA ASN A 5 -33.75 27.89 47.77
C ASN A 5 -33.08 29.06 48.49
N ASN A 6 -32.58 28.85 49.72
CA ASN A 6 -31.88 29.88 50.48
C ASN A 6 -30.50 30.22 49.86
N VAL A 7 -29.79 29.23 49.31
CA VAL A 7 -28.53 29.47 48.62
C VAL A 7 -28.75 30.24 47.31
N LEU A 8 -29.74 29.85 46.51
CA LEU A 8 -30.06 30.55 45.26
C LEU A 8 -30.47 32.00 45.53
N LYS A 9 -31.27 32.25 46.59
CA LYS A 9 -31.67 33.58 46.99
C LYS A 9 -30.48 34.45 47.46
N SER A 10 -29.56 33.84 48.18
CA SER A 10 -28.32 34.53 48.63
C SER A 10 -27.39 34.90 47.48
N LEU A 11 -27.44 34.16 46.37
CA LEU A 11 -26.69 34.43 45.16
C LEU A 11 -27.43 35.34 44.17
N GLY A 12 -28.63 35.80 44.48
CA GLY A 12 -29.45 36.60 43.57
C GLY A 12 -30.01 35.83 42.37
N LEU A 13 -30.07 34.48 42.49
CA LEU A 13 -30.50 33.58 41.43
C LEU A 13 -31.90 33.03 41.67
N ASP A 14 -32.71 33.66 42.58
CA ASP A 14 -34.10 33.31 42.81
C ASP A 14 -34.99 33.86 41.69
N SER A 15 -36.20 33.30 41.57
CA SER A 15 -37.16 33.67 40.55
C SER A 15 -37.64 35.14 40.61
N ALA A 16 -37.38 35.86 41.72
CA ALA A 16 -37.73 37.27 41.89
C ALA A 16 -36.62 38.21 41.42
N SER A 17 -35.37 37.77 41.49
CA SER A 17 -34.17 38.57 41.27
C SER A 17 -33.38 38.18 40.03
N ALA A 18 -33.55 36.96 39.52
CA ALA A 18 -32.81 36.42 38.37
C ALA A 18 -33.58 36.55 37.07
N ASN A 19 -32.91 37.00 36.03
CA ASN A 19 -33.43 36.88 34.67
C ASN A 19 -33.04 35.51 34.11
N LYS A 20 -33.98 34.55 34.16
CA LYS A 20 -33.78 33.20 33.67
C LYS A 20 -34.01 33.17 32.14
N ILE A 21 -33.01 32.79 31.42
CA ILE A 21 -33.15 32.48 29.99
C ILE A 21 -33.12 30.96 29.85
N ASP A 22 -34.22 30.40 29.38
CA ASP A 22 -34.30 28.98 29.11
C ASP A 22 -33.44 28.61 27.89
N ALA A 23 -32.77 27.47 28.00
CA ALA A 23 -32.03 26.93 26.86
C ALA A 23 -33.01 26.61 25.71
N GLN A 24 -32.61 26.94 24.51
CA GLN A 24 -33.37 26.63 23.28
C GLN A 24 -32.54 25.73 22.38
N ASN A 25 -33.24 24.83 21.73
CA ASN A 25 -32.61 24.01 20.68
C ASN A 25 -32.23 24.88 19.48
N ALA A 26 -31.13 24.52 18.83
CA ALA A 26 -30.78 25.15 17.59
C ALA A 26 -31.73 24.69 16.46
N LYS A 27 -32.08 25.60 15.56
CA LYS A 27 -32.96 25.35 14.43
C LYS A 27 -32.32 25.87 13.16
N ILE A 28 -32.41 25.07 12.08
CA ILE A 28 -32.05 25.51 10.72
C ILE A 28 -33.17 25.12 9.77
N THR A 29 -33.33 25.90 8.73
CA THR A 29 -34.21 25.57 7.59
C THR A 29 -33.34 25.25 6.40
N LEU A 30 -33.40 24.00 5.91
CA LEU A 30 -32.66 23.56 4.72
C LEU A 30 -33.67 23.18 3.64
N ASN A 31 -33.60 23.87 2.49
CA ASN A 31 -34.50 23.66 1.35
C ASN A 31 -36.00 23.70 1.75
N GLY A 32 -36.37 24.60 2.66
CA GLY A 32 -37.75 24.75 3.15
C GLY A 32 -38.18 23.78 4.25
N THR A 33 -37.32 22.85 4.65
CA THR A 33 -37.57 21.91 5.76
C THR A 33 -36.86 22.37 7.02
N GLU A 34 -37.56 22.48 8.16
CA GLU A 34 -36.99 22.81 9.45
C GLU A 34 -36.38 21.58 10.10
N TYR A 35 -35.17 21.75 10.63
CA TYR A 35 -34.44 20.77 11.43
C TYR A 35 -34.12 21.39 12.80
N GLU A 36 -34.27 20.58 13.84
CA GLU A 36 -34.02 20.98 15.22
C GLU A 36 -32.99 20.04 15.86
N SER A 37 -32.06 20.62 16.64
CA SER A 37 -31.02 19.86 17.34
C SER A 37 -30.78 20.48 18.72
N ASN A 38 -30.47 19.62 19.68
CA ASN A 38 -30.08 20.06 21.05
C ASN A 38 -28.62 20.59 21.08
N THR A 39 -27.91 20.54 19.97
CA THR A 39 -26.61 21.17 19.74
C THR A 39 -26.71 22.09 18.55
N ASN A 40 -25.64 22.83 18.23
CA ASN A 40 -25.57 23.64 17.02
C ASN A 40 -25.05 22.87 15.79
N VAL A 41 -24.91 21.54 15.89
CA VAL A 41 -24.44 20.68 14.80
C VAL A 41 -25.59 19.87 14.22
N PHE A 42 -25.75 19.92 12.92
CA PHE A 42 -26.77 19.18 12.14
C PHE A 42 -26.07 18.26 11.15
N SER A 43 -26.43 16.98 11.14
CA SER A 43 -25.95 16.00 10.15
C SER A 43 -27.13 15.55 9.31
N ILE A 44 -27.16 15.98 8.05
CA ILE A 44 -28.30 15.76 7.14
C ILE A 44 -27.76 15.25 5.81
N ASN A 45 -28.13 14.02 5.41
CA ASN A 45 -27.74 13.41 4.14
C ASN A 45 -26.22 13.48 3.86
N GLY A 46 -25.38 13.23 4.88
CA GLY A 46 -23.93 13.30 4.76
C GLY A 46 -23.32 14.69 4.87
N LEU A 47 -24.14 15.75 4.89
CA LEU A 47 -23.69 17.12 5.11
C LEU A 47 -23.72 17.44 6.60
N THR A 48 -22.62 17.91 7.17
CA THR A 48 -22.53 18.41 8.54
C THR A 48 -22.51 19.93 8.55
N ILE A 49 -23.53 20.53 9.15
CA ILE A 49 -23.68 21.99 9.27
C ILE A 49 -23.54 22.38 10.74
N THR A 50 -22.64 23.31 11.03
CA THR A 50 -22.51 23.92 12.37
C THR A 50 -23.10 25.34 12.32
N ALA A 51 -24.22 25.54 13.03
CA ALA A 51 -24.85 26.85 13.12
C ALA A 51 -24.09 27.72 14.14
N MET A 52 -23.40 28.75 13.67
CA MET A 52 -22.58 29.64 14.51
C MET A 52 -23.34 30.90 14.99
N LYS A 53 -24.33 31.32 14.18
CA LYS A 53 -25.18 32.49 14.50
C LYS A 53 -26.43 32.47 13.64
N GLU A 54 -27.43 33.27 14.03
CA GLU A 54 -28.60 33.52 13.15
C GLU A 54 -28.17 34.22 11.86
N THR A 55 -28.81 33.81 10.76
CA THR A 55 -28.65 34.46 9.45
C THR A 55 -29.94 35.19 9.07
N ALA A 56 -29.83 36.47 8.72
CA ALA A 56 -30.96 37.28 8.25
C ALA A 56 -31.37 36.96 6.81
N GLU A 57 -30.45 36.42 6.02
CA GLU A 57 -30.62 36.06 4.63
C GLU A 57 -30.32 34.58 4.40
N ASN A 58 -30.85 34.05 3.30
CA ASN A 58 -30.57 32.67 2.88
C ASN A 58 -29.10 32.50 2.54
N VAL A 59 -28.46 31.48 3.11
CA VAL A 59 -27.12 31.05 2.76
C VAL A 59 -27.23 29.93 1.71
N VAL A 60 -26.64 30.15 0.55
CA VAL A 60 -26.55 29.11 -0.49
C VAL A 60 -25.30 28.29 -0.25
N VAL A 61 -25.49 26.97 -0.03
CA VAL A 61 -24.41 26.01 0.06
C VAL A 61 -24.37 25.23 -1.23
N THR A 62 -23.23 25.28 -1.93
CA THR A 62 -23.01 24.49 -3.15
C THR A 62 -21.97 23.42 -2.84
N THR A 63 -22.30 22.18 -3.13
CA THR A 63 -21.36 21.05 -3.10
C THR A 63 -20.78 20.87 -4.49
N LYS A 64 -19.51 20.61 -4.56
CA LYS A 64 -18.80 20.19 -5.79
C LYS A 64 -18.03 18.93 -5.47
N ASP A 65 -17.92 18.05 -6.46
CA ASP A 65 -17.02 16.92 -6.36
C ASP A 65 -15.58 17.44 -6.25
N ASP A 66 -14.82 16.84 -5.35
CA ASP A 66 -13.40 17.18 -5.16
C ASP A 66 -12.55 16.49 -6.23
N VAL A 67 -12.56 17.10 -7.42
CA VAL A 67 -11.85 16.57 -8.59
C VAL A 67 -10.36 16.43 -8.31
N ASP A 68 -9.76 17.42 -7.67
CA ASP A 68 -8.33 17.41 -7.39
C ASP A 68 -8.00 16.35 -6.30
N GLY A 69 -8.81 16.23 -5.26
CA GLY A 69 -8.62 15.19 -4.22
C GLY A 69 -8.74 13.76 -4.76
N ILE A 70 -9.71 13.51 -5.65
CA ILE A 70 -9.83 12.19 -6.32
C ILE A 70 -8.62 11.92 -7.22
N TYR A 71 -8.20 12.93 -7.99
CA TYR A 71 -7.03 12.83 -8.87
C TYR A 71 -5.76 12.52 -8.08
N ASP A 72 -5.50 13.28 -7.02
CA ASP A 72 -4.32 13.14 -6.18
C ASP A 72 -4.27 11.77 -5.48
N MET A 73 -5.41 11.25 -5.04
CA MET A 73 -5.51 9.91 -4.47
C MET A 73 -5.14 8.83 -5.49
N ILE A 74 -5.64 8.92 -6.72
CA ILE A 74 -5.30 7.98 -7.80
C ILE A 74 -3.81 8.09 -8.15
N LYS A 75 -3.29 9.30 -8.29
CA LYS A 75 -1.87 9.57 -8.55
C LYS A 75 -0.98 9.01 -7.44
N GLY A 76 -1.35 9.19 -6.17
CA GLY A 76 -0.67 8.62 -5.03
C GLY A 76 -0.62 7.10 -5.08
N PHE A 77 -1.75 6.46 -5.34
CA PHE A 77 -1.80 5.00 -5.52
C PHE A 77 -0.89 4.50 -6.66
N LEU A 78 -0.93 5.16 -7.82
CA LEU A 78 -0.07 4.77 -8.95
C LEU A 78 1.41 4.94 -8.64
N LYS A 79 1.77 5.99 -7.91
CA LYS A 79 3.14 6.19 -7.44
C LYS A 79 3.62 5.06 -6.54
N ASP A 80 2.79 4.63 -5.60
CA ASP A 80 3.12 3.52 -4.69
C ASP A 80 3.20 2.19 -5.45
N TYR A 81 2.25 1.92 -6.36
CA TYR A 81 2.30 0.77 -7.25
C TYR A 81 3.58 0.74 -8.09
N ASN A 82 3.91 1.85 -8.74
CA ASN A 82 5.11 1.97 -9.59
C ASN A 82 6.39 1.73 -8.77
N SER A 83 6.47 2.28 -7.56
CA SER A 83 7.61 2.07 -6.66
C SER A 83 7.80 0.58 -6.33
N ILE A 84 6.71 -0.12 -6.00
CA ILE A 84 6.74 -1.54 -5.66
C ILE A 84 7.09 -2.38 -6.89
N ILE A 85 6.43 -2.15 -8.03
CA ILE A 85 6.62 -2.99 -9.21
C ILE A 85 8.02 -2.81 -9.83
N ASN A 86 8.54 -1.58 -9.81
CA ASN A 86 9.87 -1.28 -10.31
C ASN A 86 10.95 -1.94 -9.44
N GLU A 87 10.79 -1.90 -8.12
CA GLU A 87 11.72 -2.58 -7.22
C GLU A 87 11.65 -4.11 -7.35
N MET A 88 10.44 -4.67 -7.51
CA MET A 88 10.28 -6.10 -7.79
C MET A 88 10.95 -6.52 -9.11
N ASP A 89 10.78 -5.73 -10.17
CA ASP A 89 11.40 -6.01 -11.45
C ASP A 89 12.93 -5.89 -11.39
N LYS A 90 13.45 -4.89 -10.68
CA LYS A 90 14.89 -4.72 -10.43
C LYS A 90 15.47 -5.91 -9.67
N LEU A 91 14.85 -6.33 -8.57
CA LEU A 91 15.31 -7.47 -7.78
C LEU A 91 15.24 -8.79 -8.56
N TYR A 92 14.15 -9.01 -9.29
CA TYR A 92 13.98 -10.21 -10.10
C TYR A 92 14.97 -10.29 -11.27
N ASN A 93 15.29 -9.16 -11.90
CA ASN A 93 16.21 -9.06 -13.02
C ASN A 93 17.65 -8.72 -12.62
N ALA A 94 17.94 -8.69 -11.31
CA ALA A 94 19.29 -8.39 -10.81
C ALA A 94 20.37 -9.21 -11.50
N ASP A 95 21.57 -8.67 -11.57
CA ASP A 95 22.74 -9.35 -12.11
C ASP A 95 23.04 -10.64 -11.36
N SER A 96 23.67 -11.59 -12.05
CA SER A 96 24.07 -12.85 -11.44
C SER A 96 25.28 -12.63 -10.50
N ALA A 97 25.21 -13.17 -9.29
CA ALA A 97 26.34 -13.31 -8.40
C ALA A 97 27.12 -14.63 -8.60
N LYS A 98 26.99 -15.27 -9.76
CA LYS A 98 27.76 -16.48 -10.05
C LYS A 98 29.24 -16.25 -9.92
N GLY A 99 29.92 -17.04 -9.08
CA GLY A 99 31.34 -16.89 -8.78
C GLY A 99 31.63 -15.96 -7.59
N TYR A 100 30.59 -15.45 -6.94
CA TYR A 100 30.68 -14.75 -5.67
C TYR A 100 30.13 -15.68 -4.58
N GLU A 101 31.03 -16.28 -3.81
CA GLU A 101 30.67 -17.11 -2.65
C GLU A 101 30.86 -16.29 -1.37
N PRO A 102 30.18 -16.60 -0.27
CA PRO A 102 30.42 -15.92 1.01
C PRO A 102 31.91 -15.97 1.37
N LEU A 103 32.48 -14.80 1.68
CA LEU A 103 33.89 -14.69 2.03
C LEU A 103 34.16 -15.36 3.38
N THR A 104 35.27 -16.11 3.46
CA THR A 104 35.81 -16.60 4.71
C THR A 104 36.47 -15.44 5.50
N ASP A 105 36.75 -15.63 6.77
CA ASP A 105 37.39 -14.62 7.62
C ASP A 105 38.78 -14.24 7.08
N ASP A 106 39.57 -15.23 6.63
CA ASP A 106 40.89 -15.00 6.03
C ASP A 106 40.81 -14.18 4.73
N GLU A 107 39.78 -14.40 3.91
CA GLU A 107 39.55 -13.63 2.67
C GLU A 107 39.12 -12.20 2.98
N LYS A 108 38.31 -12.00 4.03
CA LYS A 108 37.90 -10.66 4.49
C LYS A 108 39.13 -9.89 5.03
N ASP A 109 39.95 -10.54 5.80
CA ASP A 109 41.16 -9.93 6.36
C ASP A 109 42.19 -9.54 5.27
N ALA A 110 42.14 -10.20 4.12
CA ALA A 110 43.00 -9.90 2.97
C ALA A 110 42.48 -8.75 2.09
N MET A 111 41.27 -8.24 2.35
CA MET A 111 40.59 -7.20 1.58
C MET A 111 40.38 -5.95 2.43
N SER A 112 40.22 -4.80 1.80
CA SER A 112 39.74 -3.61 2.51
C SER A 112 38.24 -3.71 2.82
N ASP A 113 37.79 -3.02 3.88
CA ASP A 113 36.36 -2.98 4.26
C ASP A 113 35.44 -2.59 3.09
N SER A 114 35.88 -1.64 2.26
CA SER A 114 35.12 -1.21 1.08
C SER A 114 35.05 -2.29 -0.01
N GLU A 115 36.04 -3.15 -0.14
CA GLU A 115 36.03 -4.26 -1.09
C GLU A 115 35.13 -5.39 -0.58
N VAL A 116 35.20 -5.71 0.72
CA VAL A 116 34.30 -6.67 1.38
C VAL A 116 32.85 -6.23 1.23
N GLU A 117 32.55 -4.95 1.53
CA GLU A 117 31.20 -4.40 1.41
C GLU A 117 30.66 -4.53 -0.03
N LYS A 118 31.45 -4.14 -1.03
CA LYS A 118 31.05 -4.27 -2.44
C LYS A 118 30.86 -5.71 -2.88
N TYR A 119 31.70 -6.61 -2.40
CA TYR A 119 31.61 -8.03 -2.69
C TYR A 119 30.33 -8.64 -2.10
N GLU A 120 30.09 -8.39 -0.79
CA GLU A 120 28.90 -8.88 -0.11
C GLU A 120 27.60 -8.24 -0.67
N GLN A 121 27.67 -6.96 -1.08
CA GLN A 121 26.53 -6.28 -1.70
C GLN A 121 26.14 -6.96 -3.03
N LYS A 122 27.11 -7.39 -3.82
CA LYS A 122 26.85 -8.13 -5.06
C LYS A 122 26.08 -9.44 -4.81
N ILE A 123 26.39 -10.13 -3.72
CA ILE A 123 25.67 -11.35 -3.32
C ILE A 123 24.26 -10.98 -2.87
N LYS A 124 24.12 -9.95 -2.02
CA LYS A 124 22.82 -9.49 -1.49
C LYS A 124 21.88 -9.05 -2.59
N ASP A 125 22.37 -8.29 -3.56
CA ASP A 125 21.57 -7.80 -4.68
C ASP A 125 21.01 -8.94 -5.53
N ALA A 126 21.73 -10.06 -5.62
CA ALA A 126 21.30 -11.22 -6.39
C ALA A 126 20.38 -12.21 -5.64
N LEU A 127 20.10 -11.99 -4.35
CA LEU A 127 19.34 -12.95 -3.52
C LEU A 127 17.95 -13.26 -4.07
N LEU A 128 17.26 -12.26 -4.61
CA LEU A 128 15.92 -12.41 -5.17
C LEU A 128 15.92 -12.55 -6.70
N ARG A 129 17.10 -12.72 -7.29
CA ARG A 129 17.21 -12.93 -8.72
C ARG A 129 16.49 -14.22 -9.14
N ARG A 130 15.49 -14.06 -10.03
CA ARG A 130 14.65 -15.17 -10.52
C ARG A 130 13.88 -15.90 -9.40
N ASP A 131 13.64 -15.21 -8.28
CA ASP A 131 12.83 -15.76 -7.20
C ASP A 131 11.39 -16.03 -7.64
N SER A 132 10.87 -17.22 -7.34
CA SER A 132 9.56 -17.66 -7.80
C SER A 132 8.42 -16.97 -7.06
N ASN A 133 8.59 -16.65 -5.77
CA ASN A 133 7.57 -15.96 -4.99
C ASN A 133 7.46 -14.50 -5.44
N LEU A 134 8.62 -13.84 -5.62
CA LEU A 134 8.67 -12.49 -6.18
C LEU A 134 8.00 -12.42 -7.55
N SER A 135 8.29 -13.39 -8.44
CA SER A 135 7.65 -13.50 -9.75
C SER A 135 6.14 -13.70 -9.66
N THR A 136 5.69 -14.55 -8.74
CA THR A 136 4.25 -14.82 -8.54
C THR A 136 3.50 -13.56 -8.09
N VAL A 137 4.04 -12.84 -7.12
CA VAL A 137 3.42 -11.59 -6.61
C VAL A 137 3.45 -10.49 -7.67
N SER A 138 4.59 -10.27 -8.31
CA SER A 138 4.74 -9.28 -9.39
C SER A 138 3.79 -9.56 -10.56
N SER A 139 3.70 -10.82 -11.01
CA SER A 139 2.78 -11.20 -12.09
C SER A 139 1.31 -11.00 -11.72
N ALA A 140 0.93 -11.32 -10.49
CA ALA A 140 -0.44 -11.11 -10.01
C ALA A 140 -0.81 -9.62 -9.95
N LEU A 141 0.10 -8.75 -9.50
CA LEU A 141 -0.10 -7.30 -9.50
C LEU A 141 -0.29 -6.77 -10.93
N LYS A 142 0.60 -7.17 -11.85
CA LYS A 142 0.54 -6.78 -13.27
C LYS A 142 -0.74 -7.25 -13.96
N GLU A 143 -1.16 -8.49 -13.68
CA GLU A 143 -2.39 -9.08 -14.25
C GLU A 143 -3.63 -8.26 -13.84
N ILE A 144 -3.75 -7.87 -12.58
CA ILE A 144 -4.89 -7.09 -12.09
C ILE A 144 -4.87 -5.69 -12.66
N MET A 145 -3.72 -5.03 -12.69
CA MET A 145 -3.61 -3.67 -13.23
C MET A 145 -3.87 -3.62 -14.74
N ALA A 146 -3.53 -4.66 -15.49
CA ALA A 146 -3.85 -4.79 -16.90
C ALA A 146 -5.27 -5.30 -17.17
N GLY A 147 -5.94 -5.82 -16.14
CA GLY A 147 -7.28 -6.39 -16.22
C GLY A 147 -8.39 -5.35 -16.32
N SER A 148 -9.60 -5.83 -16.57
CA SER A 148 -10.80 -4.98 -16.59
C SER A 148 -11.54 -5.02 -15.25
N VAL A 149 -12.27 -3.94 -14.99
CA VAL A 149 -13.28 -3.86 -13.92
C VAL A 149 -14.63 -3.61 -14.58
N GLU A 150 -15.64 -4.37 -14.18
CA GLU A 150 -17.01 -4.15 -14.64
C GLU A 150 -17.63 -2.97 -13.88
N VAL A 151 -18.04 -1.94 -14.62
CA VAL A 151 -18.75 -0.78 -14.11
C VAL A 151 -20.02 -0.60 -14.93
N ASN A 152 -21.18 -0.64 -14.30
CA ASN A 152 -22.49 -0.47 -14.95
C ASN A 152 -22.70 -1.44 -16.14
N GLY A 153 -22.24 -2.71 -16.02
CA GLY A 153 -22.37 -3.73 -17.07
C GLY A 153 -21.38 -3.59 -18.22
N LYS A 154 -20.38 -2.71 -18.11
CA LYS A 154 -19.33 -2.48 -19.11
C LYS A 154 -17.95 -2.77 -18.51
N ASN A 155 -17.13 -3.51 -19.23
CA ASN A 155 -15.74 -3.71 -18.86
C ASN A 155 -14.93 -2.45 -19.18
N MET A 156 -14.26 -1.91 -18.19
CA MET A 156 -13.38 -0.74 -18.29
C MET A 156 -11.96 -1.10 -17.87
N TYR A 157 -11.00 -0.37 -18.41
CA TYR A 157 -9.56 -0.56 -18.19
C TYR A 157 -8.92 0.77 -17.75
N LEU A 158 -7.72 0.72 -17.19
CA LEU A 158 -6.96 1.93 -16.84
C LEU A 158 -6.77 2.87 -18.04
N SER A 159 -6.57 2.32 -19.24
CA SER A 159 -6.46 3.09 -20.49
C SER A 159 -7.72 3.90 -20.84
N ASP A 160 -8.90 3.48 -20.38
CA ASP A 160 -10.12 4.26 -20.55
C ASP A 160 -10.08 5.59 -19.79
N PHE A 161 -9.24 5.66 -18.76
CA PHE A 161 -8.99 6.85 -17.95
C PHE A 161 -7.70 7.57 -18.35
N GLY A 162 -7.04 7.17 -19.44
CA GLY A 162 -5.78 7.76 -19.87
C GLY A 162 -4.60 7.39 -18.96
N ILE A 163 -4.66 6.22 -18.32
CA ILE A 163 -3.59 5.68 -17.48
C ILE A 163 -2.99 4.49 -18.21
N GLU A 164 -1.74 4.60 -18.62
CA GLU A 164 -1.08 3.65 -19.51
C GLU A 164 0.38 3.45 -19.10
N THR A 165 0.96 2.33 -19.52
CA THR A 165 2.41 2.14 -19.46
C THR A 165 3.10 2.83 -20.62
N LEU A 166 4.35 3.23 -20.45
CA LEU A 166 5.15 3.75 -21.56
C LEU A 166 5.41 2.64 -22.60
N SER A 167 5.74 3.07 -23.83
CA SER A 167 6.15 2.13 -24.85
C SER A 167 7.36 1.31 -24.38
N TYR A 168 7.34 0.01 -24.62
CA TYR A 168 8.44 -0.90 -24.25
C TYR A 168 9.81 -0.44 -24.73
N PHE A 169 9.86 0.31 -25.84
CA PHE A 169 11.11 0.82 -26.43
C PHE A 169 11.57 2.14 -25.84
N THR A 170 10.71 2.88 -25.16
CA THR A 170 11.02 4.18 -24.57
C THR A 170 11.11 4.16 -23.05
N ALA A 171 10.48 3.18 -22.40
CA ALA A 171 10.54 3.01 -20.95
C ALA A 171 11.95 2.62 -20.51
N ALA A 172 12.39 3.13 -19.37
CA ALA A 172 13.62 2.67 -18.72
C ALA A 172 13.52 1.17 -18.35
N GLU A 173 14.65 0.51 -18.10
CA GLU A 173 14.70 -0.94 -17.97
C GLU A 173 13.75 -1.49 -16.90
N ASN A 174 13.68 -0.88 -15.74
CA ASN A 174 12.82 -1.33 -14.65
C ASN A 174 11.50 -0.55 -14.52
N GLU A 175 11.11 0.23 -15.55
CA GLU A 175 9.89 1.05 -15.57
C GLU A 175 8.85 0.59 -16.60
N LYS A 176 9.10 -0.54 -17.26
CA LYS A 176 8.23 -1.06 -18.33
C LYS A 176 6.82 -1.41 -17.87
N ASN A 177 6.63 -1.64 -16.58
CA ASN A 177 5.35 -1.98 -15.96
C ASN A 177 4.78 -0.87 -15.08
N ALA A 178 5.44 0.32 -15.06
CA ALA A 178 4.95 1.50 -14.39
C ALA A 178 3.82 2.15 -15.18
N TYR A 179 2.78 2.61 -14.48
CA TYR A 179 1.65 3.32 -15.07
C TYR A 179 1.83 4.83 -14.94
N HIS A 180 1.50 5.53 -16.00
CA HIS A 180 1.60 6.98 -16.13
C HIS A 180 0.23 7.57 -16.44
N ILE A 181 -0.07 8.74 -15.89
CA ILE A 181 -1.30 9.48 -16.21
C ILE A 181 -1.01 10.41 -17.38
N ASN A 182 -1.74 10.24 -18.47
CA ASN A 182 -1.64 11.15 -19.61
C ASN A 182 -2.04 12.56 -19.20
N GLY A 183 -1.17 13.53 -19.48
CA GLY A 183 -1.39 14.95 -19.17
C GLY A 183 -1.00 15.37 -17.76
N ASP A 184 -0.41 14.45 -16.95
CA ASP A 184 0.14 14.81 -15.63
C ASP A 184 1.33 15.77 -15.80
N ALA A 185 1.19 16.99 -15.26
CA ALA A 185 2.21 18.04 -15.38
C ALA A 185 3.54 17.67 -14.70
N ASP A 186 3.51 16.78 -13.72
CA ASP A 186 4.69 16.35 -12.98
C ASP A 186 5.43 15.18 -13.67
N ASP A 187 4.81 14.58 -14.69
CA ASP A 187 5.40 13.48 -15.48
C ASP A 187 5.84 13.98 -16.86
N SER A 188 7.14 14.19 -17.00
CA SER A 188 7.73 14.69 -18.27
C SER A 188 7.48 13.76 -19.47
N SER A 189 7.20 12.48 -19.24
CA SER A 189 6.96 11.50 -20.29
C SER A 189 5.57 11.63 -20.90
N THR A 190 4.60 12.13 -20.14
CA THR A 190 3.17 12.16 -20.52
C THR A 190 2.51 13.54 -20.41
N SER A 191 3.21 14.55 -19.87
CA SER A 191 2.67 15.89 -19.62
C SER A 191 2.15 16.61 -20.88
N GLY A 192 2.63 16.23 -22.07
CA GLY A 192 2.15 16.77 -23.35
C GLY A 192 0.83 16.17 -23.85
N ASN A 193 0.32 15.12 -23.21
CA ASN A 193 -0.90 14.44 -23.60
C ASN A 193 -2.14 15.12 -22.99
N ALA A 194 -3.33 14.76 -23.47
CA ALA A 194 -4.58 15.23 -22.88
C ALA A 194 -4.85 14.52 -21.55
N ASP A 195 -5.14 15.28 -20.50
CA ASP A 195 -5.54 14.75 -19.19
C ASP A 195 -6.98 14.21 -19.23
N LYS A 196 -7.09 12.95 -19.59
CA LYS A 196 -8.37 12.25 -19.68
C LYS A 196 -8.92 11.90 -18.30
N LEU A 197 -8.06 11.57 -17.34
CA LEU A 197 -8.47 11.24 -15.97
C LEU A 197 -9.19 12.42 -15.33
N LYS A 198 -8.57 13.59 -15.34
CA LYS A 198 -9.16 14.82 -14.77
C LYS A 198 -10.47 15.19 -15.46
N SER A 199 -10.54 15.01 -16.77
CA SER A 199 -11.75 15.23 -17.55
C SER A 199 -12.89 14.27 -17.14
N MET A 200 -12.59 13.00 -16.93
CA MET A 200 -13.56 11.99 -16.50
C MET A 200 -14.02 12.19 -15.05
N ILE A 201 -13.11 12.51 -14.13
CA ILE A 201 -13.49 12.85 -12.75
C ILE A 201 -14.46 14.03 -12.74
N SER A 202 -14.25 15.03 -13.60
CA SER A 202 -15.11 16.22 -13.66
C SER A 202 -16.48 15.95 -14.29
N SER A 203 -16.58 15.00 -15.23
CA SER A 203 -17.83 14.74 -15.99
C SER A 203 -18.63 13.56 -15.44
N ASP A 204 -17.99 12.55 -14.88
CA ASP A 204 -18.61 11.32 -14.35
C ASP A 204 -17.76 10.74 -13.22
N PRO A 205 -17.74 11.42 -12.04
CA PRO A 205 -16.95 10.97 -10.88
C PRO A 205 -17.41 9.61 -10.36
N ASP A 206 -18.70 9.27 -10.46
CA ASP A 206 -19.24 8.01 -9.96
C ASP A 206 -18.66 6.80 -10.71
N THR A 207 -18.51 6.89 -12.02
CA THR A 207 -17.87 5.86 -12.84
C THR A 207 -16.38 5.72 -12.47
N VAL A 208 -15.65 6.82 -12.25
CA VAL A 208 -14.25 6.79 -11.82
C VAL A 208 -14.11 6.12 -10.46
N VAL A 209 -14.89 6.55 -9.47
CA VAL A 209 -14.88 5.97 -8.11
C VAL A 209 -15.25 4.49 -8.13
N SER A 210 -16.24 4.09 -8.90
CA SER A 210 -16.68 2.69 -9.03
C SER A 210 -15.56 1.83 -9.63
N PHE A 211 -14.91 2.30 -10.68
CA PHE A 211 -13.79 1.60 -11.31
C PHE A 211 -12.63 1.39 -10.34
N PHE A 212 -12.13 2.46 -9.72
CA PHE A 212 -10.99 2.35 -8.81
C PHE A 212 -11.32 1.56 -7.56
N SER A 213 -12.53 1.67 -7.02
CA SER A 213 -13.00 0.81 -5.91
C SER A 213 -12.98 -0.66 -6.29
N GLY A 214 -13.42 -1.00 -7.49
CA GLY A 214 -13.36 -2.36 -8.04
C GLY A 214 -11.93 -2.85 -8.21
N LEU A 215 -11.05 -2.03 -8.78
CA LEU A 215 -9.63 -2.33 -8.96
C LEU A 215 -8.93 -2.59 -7.63
N PHE A 216 -9.12 -1.71 -6.64
CA PHE A 216 -8.55 -1.87 -5.31
C PHE A 216 -9.05 -3.12 -4.59
N LYS A 217 -10.35 -3.43 -4.74
CA LYS A 217 -10.92 -4.67 -4.22
C LYS A 217 -10.29 -5.91 -4.85
N ASN A 218 -10.06 -5.90 -6.17
CA ASN A 218 -9.42 -7.01 -6.88
C ASN A 218 -7.96 -7.18 -6.40
N LEU A 219 -7.20 -6.10 -6.27
CA LEU A 219 -5.85 -6.11 -5.74
C LEU A 219 -5.82 -6.66 -4.31
N TYR A 220 -6.67 -6.14 -3.42
CA TYR A 220 -6.75 -6.59 -2.04
C TYR A 220 -7.08 -8.09 -1.94
N THR A 221 -8.08 -8.54 -2.69
CA THR A 221 -8.51 -9.95 -2.69
C THR A 221 -7.38 -10.86 -3.16
N LYS A 222 -6.71 -10.51 -4.26
CA LYS A 222 -5.60 -11.31 -4.78
C LYS A 222 -4.41 -11.34 -3.82
N MET A 223 -4.03 -10.20 -3.24
CA MET A 223 -2.94 -10.13 -2.25
C MET A 223 -3.29 -10.92 -0.99
N SER A 224 -4.54 -10.80 -0.52
CA SER A 224 -5.02 -11.60 0.60
C SER A 224 -4.96 -13.10 0.31
N ASP A 225 -5.36 -13.52 -0.90
CA ASP A 225 -5.29 -14.93 -1.29
C ASP A 225 -3.85 -15.45 -1.37
N LEU A 226 -2.93 -14.65 -1.91
CA LEU A 226 -1.51 -15.00 -1.96
C LEU A 226 -0.86 -15.05 -0.58
N SER A 227 -1.36 -14.27 0.39
CA SER A 227 -0.83 -14.22 1.76
C SER A 227 -1.36 -15.32 2.68
N LYS A 228 -2.28 -16.17 2.23
CA LYS A 228 -2.81 -17.28 3.03
C LYS A 228 -1.72 -18.30 3.35
N SER A 229 -1.84 -18.91 4.54
CA SER A 229 -0.98 -20.02 4.93
C SER A 229 -1.14 -21.22 3.99
N VAL A 230 -0.04 -21.93 3.76
CA VAL A 230 -0.04 -23.20 3.03
C VAL A 230 0.59 -24.25 3.94
N GLU A 231 -0.14 -25.34 4.19
CA GLU A 231 0.34 -26.42 5.06
C GLU A 231 1.64 -27.01 4.52
N GLY A 232 2.62 -27.17 5.40
CA GLY A 232 3.94 -27.71 5.06
C GLY A 232 4.90 -26.73 4.38
N TYR A 233 4.41 -25.62 3.84
CA TYR A 233 5.22 -24.65 3.07
C TYR A 233 5.34 -23.28 3.73
N ARG A 234 4.22 -22.65 4.06
CA ARG A 234 4.18 -21.26 4.51
C ARG A 234 3.45 -21.10 5.83
N SER A 235 3.97 -20.25 6.67
CA SER A 235 3.26 -19.74 7.83
C SER A 235 2.17 -18.76 7.42
N TYR A 236 1.23 -18.53 8.32
CA TYR A 236 0.14 -17.61 8.10
C TYR A 236 0.64 -16.19 7.78
N GLY A 237 0.12 -15.60 6.70
CA GLY A 237 0.37 -14.21 6.33
C GLY A 237 1.71 -13.93 5.64
N ASN A 238 2.48 -14.94 5.25
CA ASN A 238 3.75 -14.77 4.55
C ASN A 238 3.69 -15.20 3.09
N PHE A 239 4.43 -14.50 2.23
CA PHE A 239 4.56 -14.83 0.81
C PHE A 239 5.67 -15.83 0.51
N TYR A 240 6.59 -16.07 1.44
CA TYR A 240 7.72 -16.99 1.27
C TYR A 240 7.48 -18.31 2.01
N ASP A 241 8.16 -19.34 1.57
CA ASP A 241 7.98 -20.71 2.05
C ASP A 241 8.84 -20.97 3.30
N ASP A 242 8.57 -20.28 4.41
CA ASP A 242 9.34 -20.32 5.66
C ASP A 242 9.46 -21.73 6.27
N LYS A 243 8.40 -22.52 6.23
CA LYS A 243 8.42 -23.91 6.74
C LYS A 243 9.23 -24.82 5.83
N LYS A 244 9.10 -24.65 4.51
CA LYS A 244 9.90 -25.37 3.55
C LYS A 244 11.38 -24.99 3.66
N MET A 245 11.69 -23.70 3.74
CA MET A 245 13.07 -23.23 3.95
C MET A 245 13.69 -23.81 5.22
N LYS A 246 12.91 -23.89 6.31
CA LYS A 246 13.38 -24.54 7.54
C LYS A 246 13.65 -26.03 7.34
N SER A 247 12.75 -26.75 6.67
CA SER A 247 12.95 -28.18 6.35
C SER A 247 14.19 -28.38 5.49
N ASP A 248 14.33 -27.61 4.41
CA ASP A 248 15.49 -27.67 3.52
C ASP A 248 16.80 -27.36 4.26
N TYR A 249 16.79 -26.38 5.17
CA TYR A 249 17.94 -26.06 6.02
C TYR A 249 18.33 -27.22 6.94
N ASP A 250 17.36 -27.84 7.60
CA ASP A 250 17.58 -28.99 8.48
C ASP A 250 18.12 -30.20 7.68
N ASP A 251 17.61 -30.43 6.47
CA ASP A 251 18.08 -31.47 5.54
C ASP A 251 19.54 -31.22 5.07
N TYR A 252 19.87 -29.98 4.71
CA TYR A 252 21.24 -29.61 4.36
C TYR A 252 22.20 -29.79 5.53
N LYS A 253 21.80 -29.41 6.74
CA LYS A 253 22.59 -29.58 7.94
C LYS A 253 22.90 -31.06 8.23
N THR A 254 21.89 -31.91 8.08
CA THR A 254 22.05 -33.38 8.20
C THR A 254 23.04 -33.90 7.16
N LYS A 255 22.88 -33.46 5.90
CA LYS A 255 23.76 -33.88 4.81
C LYS A 255 25.21 -33.41 4.99
N ILE A 256 25.45 -32.23 5.54
CA ILE A 256 26.79 -31.74 5.89
C ILE A 256 27.40 -32.69 6.93
N SER A 257 26.71 -33.00 8.04
CA SER A 257 27.21 -33.91 9.05
C SER A 257 27.55 -35.30 8.51
N GLU A 258 26.72 -35.85 7.61
CA GLU A 258 26.99 -37.13 6.95
C GLU A 258 28.23 -37.06 6.04
N LEU A 259 28.48 -35.94 5.38
CA LEU A 259 29.66 -35.77 4.54
C LEU A 259 30.93 -35.58 5.37
N GLU A 260 30.84 -34.87 6.49
CA GLU A 260 31.94 -34.73 7.45
C GLU A 260 32.35 -36.09 8.05
N GLU A 261 31.37 -36.92 8.43
CA GLU A 261 31.62 -38.28 8.89
C GLU A 261 32.34 -39.12 7.81
N LYS A 262 31.86 -39.08 6.58
CA LYS A 262 32.51 -39.77 5.44
C LYS A 262 33.91 -39.27 5.16
N LEU A 263 34.15 -37.96 5.31
CA LEU A 263 35.47 -37.39 5.16
C LEU A 263 36.44 -37.92 6.24
N ASN A 264 36.00 -37.92 7.51
CA ASN A 264 36.80 -38.46 8.61
C ASN A 264 37.11 -39.97 8.41
N ASP A 265 36.14 -40.76 7.99
CA ASP A 265 36.36 -42.18 7.66
C ASP A 265 37.38 -42.35 6.52
N TYR A 266 37.31 -41.47 5.52
CA TYR A 266 38.23 -41.49 4.41
C TYR A 266 39.66 -41.11 4.84
N GLU A 267 39.79 -40.07 5.67
CA GLU A 267 41.06 -39.67 6.25
C GLU A 267 41.70 -40.77 7.12
N ASP A 268 40.92 -41.39 8.03
CA ASP A 268 41.35 -42.49 8.88
C ASP A 268 41.84 -43.71 8.06
N LYS A 269 41.15 -43.99 6.97
CA LYS A 269 41.56 -45.05 6.05
C LYS A 269 42.92 -44.75 5.41
N TRP A 270 43.16 -43.51 5.04
CA TRP A 270 44.46 -43.07 4.44
C TRP A 270 45.56 -43.03 5.50
N TYR A 271 45.30 -42.51 6.68
CA TYR A 271 46.25 -42.55 7.79
C TYR A 271 46.66 -44.00 8.17
N SER A 272 45.68 -44.91 8.23
CA SER A 272 45.94 -46.34 8.47
C SER A 272 46.77 -46.98 7.35
N LYS A 273 46.62 -46.57 6.10
CA LYS A 273 47.42 -47.05 5.01
C LYS A 273 48.87 -46.49 5.09
N PHE A 274 49.03 -45.23 5.36
CA PHE A 274 50.37 -44.59 5.46
C PHE A 274 51.14 -45.10 6.65
N SER A 275 50.50 -45.37 7.79
CA SER A 275 51.15 -45.91 9.00
C SER A 275 51.63 -47.38 8.82
N LYS A 276 51.15 -48.09 7.79
CA LYS A 276 51.58 -49.45 7.46
C LYS A 276 52.65 -49.52 6.37
N MET A 277 52.97 -48.40 5.78
CA MET A 277 54.08 -48.27 4.80
C MET A 277 55.37 -47.89 5.47
#